data_72f8b3c136f4d6496f1d38fc68b19866
#
_entry.id   72f8b3c136f4d6496f1d38fc68b19866
#
_cell.length_a   1.000
_cell.length_b   1.000
_cell.length_c   1.000
_cell.angle_alpha   90.00
_cell.angle_beta   90.00
_cell.angle_gamma   90.00
#
_symmetry.space_group_name_H-M   'P 1'
#
loop_
_entity.id
_entity.type
_entity.pdbx_description
1 polymer ?
#
loop_
_entity_poly.entity_id
_entity_poly.type
_entity_poly.pdbx_seq_one_letter_code
_entity_poly.pdbx_strand_id
1 'polypeptide(L)'
;KWNLVSDGQTWKGDWQPQTSYVYDDIVKYGGRLYIAQAVHISAEDSTTGLEADIGSWQLFADGLEWKGDWDVSFDYKINDIVKYGGSSYVCIAAHISAATDTLGLEEDLSSWSLFNQGFDYKGLWSTDTRFKTNDVVRFGANTYIASTAHTSAAAFSTDTAYWTKFVDGFQYEDIWSHEYSYQIGDIVKYGGNQYIALA
;
A
#
# COMPACT_ATOMS: atom_id res chain seq x y z
N LYS A 1 -37.93 -28.70 27.59
CA LYS A 1 -36.96 -27.91 28.33
C LYS A 1 -35.57 -28.52 28.10
N TRP A 2 -34.59 -27.71 27.69
CA TRP A 2 -33.25 -28.18 27.38
C TRP A 2 -32.26 -27.69 28.44
N ASN A 3 -31.30 -28.51 28.79
CA ASN A 3 -30.17 -28.13 29.62
C ASN A 3 -28.90 -28.20 28.77
N LEU A 4 -28.04 -27.21 28.85
CA LEU A 4 -26.72 -27.24 28.23
C LEU A 4 -25.88 -28.34 28.89
N VAL A 5 -25.24 -29.17 28.07
CA VAL A 5 -24.38 -30.27 28.52
C VAL A 5 -22.91 -29.89 28.35
N SER A 6 -22.59 -29.09 27.34
CA SER A 6 -21.24 -28.66 27.02
C SER A 6 -21.30 -27.35 26.22
N ASP A 7 -20.48 -26.40 26.59
CA ASP A 7 -20.22 -25.22 25.79
C ASP A 7 -19.32 -25.59 24.60
N GLY A 8 -19.63 -25.07 23.43
CA GLY A 8 -18.86 -25.33 22.21
C GLY A 8 -18.85 -24.09 21.34
N GLN A 9 -17.71 -23.82 20.72
CA GLN A 9 -17.54 -22.74 19.76
C GLN A 9 -17.74 -23.25 18.34
N THR A 10 -18.37 -22.46 17.49
CA THR A 10 -18.66 -22.81 16.11
C THR A 10 -17.97 -21.83 15.16
N TRP A 11 -17.06 -22.33 14.34
CA TRP A 11 -16.45 -21.52 13.27
C TRP A 11 -17.45 -21.33 12.12
N LYS A 12 -17.74 -20.05 11.78
CA LYS A 12 -18.67 -19.64 10.71
C LYS A 12 -17.99 -19.11 9.46
N GLY A 13 -16.67 -18.99 9.45
CA GLY A 13 -15.96 -18.38 8.33
C GLY A 13 -15.91 -16.87 8.43
N ASP A 14 -15.85 -16.20 7.27
CA ASP A 14 -15.91 -14.74 7.21
C ASP A 14 -17.30 -14.23 7.62
N TRP A 15 -17.31 -13.10 8.36
CA TRP A 15 -18.54 -12.42 8.70
C TRP A 15 -19.37 -12.10 7.45
N GLN A 16 -20.67 -12.31 7.52
CA GLN A 16 -21.60 -12.03 6.44
C GLN A 16 -22.69 -11.09 6.92
N PRO A 17 -23.15 -10.12 6.09
CA PRO A 17 -24.27 -9.27 6.41
C PRO A 17 -25.58 -10.07 6.44
N GLN A 18 -26.61 -9.57 7.13
CA GLN A 18 -27.95 -10.13 7.24
C GLN A 18 -27.98 -11.62 7.61
N THR A 19 -27.00 -12.06 8.38
CA THR A 19 -26.83 -13.46 8.78
C THR A 19 -27.16 -13.64 10.26
N SER A 20 -27.89 -14.71 10.58
CA SER A 20 -28.19 -15.04 11.98
C SER A 20 -27.01 -15.73 12.63
N TYR A 21 -26.54 -15.14 13.72
CA TYR A 21 -25.50 -15.69 14.58
C TYR A 21 -26.07 -16.01 15.96
N VAL A 22 -25.52 -17.03 16.59
CA VAL A 22 -25.89 -17.47 17.94
C VAL A 22 -24.66 -17.39 18.86
N TYR A 23 -24.90 -17.52 20.18
CA TYR A 23 -23.81 -17.58 21.16
C TYR A 23 -22.70 -18.53 20.71
N ASP A 24 -21.45 -18.10 20.92
CA ASP A 24 -20.23 -18.86 20.64
C ASP A 24 -19.96 -19.13 19.16
N ASP A 25 -20.72 -18.51 18.24
CA ASP A 25 -20.32 -18.46 16.84
C ASP A 25 -19.09 -17.56 16.68
N ILE A 26 -18.05 -18.05 16.00
CA ILE A 26 -16.84 -17.33 15.71
C ILE A 26 -16.79 -16.97 14.23
N VAL A 27 -16.54 -15.70 13.94
CA VAL A 27 -16.37 -15.17 12.59
C VAL A 27 -15.01 -14.48 12.44
N LYS A 28 -14.52 -14.43 11.20
CA LYS A 28 -13.40 -13.58 10.80
C LYS A 28 -13.94 -12.29 10.19
N TYR A 29 -13.39 -11.16 10.62
CA TYR A 29 -13.68 -9.84 10.05
C TYR A 29 -12.41 -9.00 10.03
N GLY A 30 -11.91 -8.71 8.82
CA GLY A 30 -10.57 -8.18 8.64
C GLY A 30 -9.50 -9.15 9.19
N GLY A 31 -8.46 -8.63 9.78
CA GLY A 31 -7.42 -9.43 10.44
C GLY A 31 -7.82 -10.02 11.78
N ARG A 32 -9.09 -9.90 12.21
CA ARG A 32 -9.56 -10.25 13.57
C ARG A 32 -10.57 -11.37 13.58
N LEU A 33 -10.61 -12.10 14.70
CA LEU A 33 -11.68 -13.06 14.99
C LEU A 33 -12.58 -12.48 16.08
N TYR A 34 -13.89 -12.63 15.89
CA TYR A 34 -14.90 -12.21 16.84
C TYR A 34 -15.79 -13.38 17.22
N ILE A 35 -16.24 -13.40 18.48
CA ILE A 35 -17.17 -14.38 19.01
C ILE A 35 -18.49 -13.70 19.38
N ALA A 36 -19.62 -14.29 18.95
CA ALA A 36 -20.94 -13.76 19.23
C ALA A 36 -21.30 -13.92 20.71
N GLN A 37 -21.70 -12.82 21.34
CA GLN A 37 -22.12 -12.75 22.74
C GLN A 37 -23.65 -12.71 22.87
N ALA A 38 -24.38 -12.70 21.78
CA ALA A 38 -25.83 -12.67 21.74
C ALA A 38 -26.35 -13.33 20.45
N VAL A 39 -27.58 -13.85 20.51
CA VAL A 39 -28.32 -14.22 19.30
C VAL A 39 -28.76 -12.95 18.61
N HIS A 40 -28.34 -12.74 17.38
CA HIS A 40 -28.67 -11.56 16.59
C HIS A 40 -28.61 -11.81 15.10
N ILE A 41 -29.12 -10.88 14.32
CA ILE A 41 -28.89 -10.81 12.86
C ILE A 41 -27.88 -9.70 12.63
N SER A 42 -26.81 -10.01 11.90
CA SER A 42 -25.76 -9.05 11.59
C SER A 42 -26.27 -7.87 10.74
N ALA A 43 -25.48 -6.78 10.71
CA ALA A 43 -25.79 -5.57 9.98
C ALA A 43 -26.16 -5.82 8.50
N GLU A 44 -26.87 -4.85 7.89
CA GLU A 44 -27.50 -5.02 6.58
C GLU A 44 -26.50 -5.16 5.43
N ASP A 45 -25.36 -4.53 5.54
CA ASP A 45 -24.36 -4.54 4.47
C ASP A 45 -22.91 -4.62 5.00
N SER A 46 -21.98 -4.94 4.11
CA SER A 46 -20.57 -5.03 4.43
C SER A 46 -19.89 -3.67 4.65
N THR A 47 -20.49 -2.58 4.18
CA THR A 47 -19.95 -1.22 4.32
C THR A 47 -20.12 -0.70 5.75
N THR A 48 -21.29 -0.92 6.36
CA THR A 48 -21.51 -0.67 7.80
C THR A 48 -20.82 -1.72 8.67
N GLY A 49 -20.68 -2.93 8.15
CA GLY A 49 -19.89 -4.00 8.69
C GLY A 49 -20.27 -4.46 10.08
N LEU A 50 -19.38 -5.24 10.69
CA LEU A 50 -19.51 -5.74 12.06
C LEU A 50 -19.51 -4.60 13.09
N GLU A 51 -18.95 -3.44 12.74
CA GLU A 51 -18.92 -2.26 13.60
C GLU A 51 -20.33 -1.77 13.97
N ALA A 52 -21.32 -1.97 13.10
CA ALA A 52 -22.70 -1.54 13.35
C ALA A 52 -23.38 -2.35 14.46
N ASP A 53 -22.98 -3.59 14.66
CA ASP A 53 -23.51 -4.48 15.70
C ASP A 53 -22.44 -4.96 16.69
N ILE A 54 -21.35 -4.20 16.83
CA ILE A 54 -20.19 -4.53 17.67
C ILE A 54 -20.58 -4.92 19.12
N GLY A 55 -21.67 -4.40 19.63
CA GLY A 55 -22.19 -4.75 20.97
C GLY A 55 -22.62 -6.21 21.11
N SER A 56 -22.84 -6.92 20.00
CA SER A 56 -23.16 -8.33 19.96
C SER A 56 -21.92 -9.23 19.84
N TRP A 57 -20.76 -8.63 19.69
CA TRP A 57 -19.50 -9.31 19.43
C TRP A 57 -18.46 -9.02 20.50
N GLN A 58 -17.60 -9.98 20.76
CA GLN A 58 -16.39 -9.80 21.54
C GLN A 58 -15.19 -10.19 20.70
N LEU A 59 -14.12 -9.40 20.77
CA LEU A 59 -12.85 -9.76 20.17
C LEU A 59 -12.37 -11.10 20.75
N PHE A 60 -12.18 -12.09 19.90
CA PHE A 60 -11.72 -13.41 20.27
C PHE A 60 -10.21 -13.58 20.07
N ALA A 61 -9.70 -13.09 18.94
CA ALA A 61 -8.27 -13.07 18.67
C ALA A 61 -7.89 -11.91 17.74
N ASP A 62 -6.77 -11.27 18.03
CA ASP A 62 -6.11 -10.35 17.10
C ASP A 62 -5.24 -11.12 16.12
N GLY A 63 -5.29 -10.71 14.86
CA GLY A 63 -4.45 -11.19 13.79
C GLY A 63 -4.29 -10.10 12.73
N LEU A 64 -3.54 -10.41 11.70
CA LEU A 64 -3.30 -9.54 10.56
C LEU A 64 -3.72 -10.27 9.28
N GLU A 65 -4.30 -9.55 8.33
CA GLU A 65 -4.69 -10.12 7.04
C GLU A 65 -3.98 -9.39 5.90
N TRP A 66 -3.19 -10.12 5.13
CA TRP A 66 -2.54 -9.59 3.94
C TRP A 66 -3.53 -9.50 2.78
N LYS A 67 -3.77 -8.27 2.25
CA LYS A 67 -4.68 -8.00 1.13
C LYS A 67 -3.96 -7.80 -0.21
N GLY A 68 -2.65 -7.82 -0.23
CA GLY A 68 -1.89 -7.53 -1.46
C GLY A 68 -1.58 -6.05 -1.63
N ASP A 69 -1.59 -5.58 -2.88
CA ASP A 69 -1.43 -4.16 -3.17
C ASP A 69 -2.71 -3.40 -2.77
N TRP A 70 -2.53 -2.15 -2.31
CA TRP A 70 -3.65 -1.25 -2.03
C TRP A 70 -4.47 -1.01 -3.31
N ASP A 71 -5.79 -1.06 -3.19
CA ASP A 71 -6.72 -0.88 -4.30
C ASP A 71 -7.72 0.24 -4.03
N VAL A 72 -8.27 0.82 -5.10
CA VAL A 72 -9.24 1.92 -5.05
C VAL A 72 -10.63 1.40 -4.70
N SER A 73 -11.41 2.22 -3.98
CA SER A 73 -12.80 1.91 -3.61
C SER A 73 -12.98 0.53 -2.96
N PHE A 74 -11.94 0.06 -2.28
CA PHE A 74 -11.94 -1.22 -1.57
C PHE A 74 -12.32 -1.02 -0.10
N ASP A 75 -13.11 -1.93 0.44
CA ASP A 75 -13.59 -1.89 1.82
C ASP A 75 -12.59 -2.60 2.74
N TYR A 76 -11.68 -1.80 3.33
CA TYR A 76 -10.66 -2.27 4.25
C TYR A 76 -11.15 -2.34 5.69
N LYS A 77 -10.77 -3.40 6.38
CA LYS A 77 -11.11 -3.68 7.76
C LYS A 77 -9.89 -3.52 8.68
N ILE A 78 -10.13 -3.34 9.96
CA ILE A 78 -9.05 -3.23 10.95
C ILE A 78 -8.14 -4.46 10.87
N ASN A 79 -6.83 -4.22 10.90
CA ASN A 79 -5.77 -5.20 10.77
C ASN A 79 -5.59 -5.82 9.37
N ASP A 80 -6.25 -5.27 8.33
CA ASP A 80 -5.84 -5.55 6.97
C ASP A 80 -4.49 -4.90 6.68
N ILE A 81 -3.60 -5.61 6.00
CA ILE A 81 -2.29 -5.11 5.59
C ILE A 81 -2.26 -5.01 4.07
N VAL A 82 -1.81 -3.88 3.57
CA VAL A 82 -1.61 -3.63 2.15
C VAL A 82 -0.18 -3.19 1.85
N LYS A 83 0.27 -3.43 0.62
CA LYS A 83 1.44 -2.80 0.05
C LYS A 83 1.03 -1.54 -0.71
N TYR A 84 1.72 -0.43 -0.47
CA TYR A 84 1.56 0.81 -1.22
C TYR A 84 2.92 1.48 -1.42
N GLY A 85 3.33 1.61 -2.68
CA GLY A 85 4.70 2.01 -3.00
C GLY A 85 5.71 1.02 -2.43
N GLY A 86 6.79 1.52 -1.87
CA GLY A 86 7.82 0.70 -1.24
C GLY A 86 7.49 0.19 0.16
N SER A 87 6.32 0.54 0.73
CA SER A 87 5.98 0.29 2.12
C SER A 87 4.73 -0.56 2.28
N SER A 88 4.57 -1.16 3.46
CA SER A 88 3.34 -1.85 3.86
C SER A 88 2.66 -1.06 4.97
N TYR A 89 1.34 -1.04 4.94
CA TYR A 89 0.49 -0.31 5.87
C TYR A 89 -0.53 -1.25 6.49
N VAL A 90 -0.86 -1.03 7.75
CA VAL A 90 -1.94 -1.73 8.45
C VAL A 90 -3.12 -0.79 8.64
N CYS A 91 -4.32 -1.26 8.31
CA CYS A 91 -5.58 -0.55 8.52
C CYS A 91 -5.87 -0.48 10.02
N ILE A 92 -6.02 0.74 10.56
CA ILE A 92 -6.32 1.00 11.96
C ILE A 92 -7.75 1.49 12.19
N ALA A 93 -8.46 1.86 11.11
CA ALA A 93 -9.87 2.22 11.12
C ALA A 93 -10.52 1.68 9.84
N ALA A 94 -11.61 0.92 9.97
CA ALA A 94 -12.34 0.40 8.82
C ALA A 94 -12.87 1.54 7.95
N HIS A 95 -12.68 1.45 6.64
CA HIS A 95 -13.07 2.48 5.68
C HIS A 95 -13.10 1.93 4.25
N ILE A 96 -13.73 2.68 3.36
CA ILE A 96 -13.59 2.48 1.92
C ILE A 96 -12.46 3.38 1.44
N SER A 97 -11.48 2.80 0.75
CA SER A 97 -10.33 3.54 0.23
C SER A 97 -10.71 4.56 -0.84
N ALA A 98 -9.79 5.49 -1.13
CA ALA A 98 -9.97 6.54 -2.12
C ALA A 98 -10.45 6.00 -3.47
N ALA A 99 -11.26 6.80 -4.18
CA ALA A 99 -11.92 6.39 -5.41
C ALA A 99 -10.97 6.31 -6.62
N THR A 100 -9.78 6.90 -6.54
CA THR A 100 -8.81 6.92 -7.63
C THR A 100 -7.38 6.69 -7.13
N ASP A 101 -6.55 6.07 -7.96
CA ASP A 101 -5.11 5.89 -7.67
C ASP A 101 -4.34 7.23 -7.62
N THR A 102 -4.89 8.29 -8.22
CA THR A 102 -4.32 9.65 -8.16
C THR A 102 -4.43 10.25 -6.75
N LEU A 103 -5.54 9.99 -6.04
CA LEU A 103 -5.71 10.34 -4.64
C LEU A 103 -4.86 9.42 -3.75
N GLY A 104 -4.91 8.12 -4.04
CA GLY A 104 -4.07 7.12 -3.41
C GLY A 104 -4.36 6.93 -1.93
N LEU A 105 -3.53 6.14 -1.27
CA LEU A 105 -3.59 5.91 0.18
C LEU A 105 -3.38 7.21 0.98
N GLU A 106 -2.75 8.22 0.38
CA GLU A 106 -2.50 9.51 1.00
C GLU A 106 -3.79 10.24 1.40
N GLU A 107 -4.90 10.02 0.67
CA GLU A 107 -6.22 10.60 1.00
C GLU A 107 -6.78 10.00 2.30
N ASP A 108 -6.52 8.71 2.51
CA ASP A 108 -7.06 7.94 3.64
C ASP A 108 -6.02 7.74 4.76
N LEU A 109 -4.92 8.49 4.76
CA LEU A 109 -3.74 8.23 5.60
C LEU A 109 -4.08 8.13 7.09
N SER A 110 -5.14 8.81 7.56
CA SER A 110 -5.60 8.72 8.95
C SER A 110 -6.13 7.34 9.34
N SER A 111 -6.53 6.52 8.36
CA SER A 111 -7.02 5.15 8.56
C SER A 111 -5.91 4.11 8.50
N TRP A 112 -4.68 4.53 8.22
CA TRP A 112 -3.53 3.66 8.04
C TRP A 112 -2.41 3.95 9.03
N SER A 113 -1.69 2.92 9.42
CA SER A 113 -0.42 3.03 10.14
C SER A 113 0.68 2.33 9.34
N LEU A 114 1.86 2.94 9.27
CA LEU A 114 3.00 2.31 8.63
C LEU A 114 3.36 1.01 9.38
N PHE A 115 3.32 -0.11 8.68
CA PHE A 115 3.65 -1.42 9.22
C PHE A 115 5.12 -1.78 8.98
N ASN A 116 5.58 -1.59 7.74
CA ASN A 116 6.98 -1.81 7.37
C ASN A 116 7.39 -0.85 6.26
N GLN A 117 8.55 -0.24 6.41
CA GLN A 117 9.14 0.61 5.38
C GLN A 117 10.08 -0.22 4.50
N GLY A 118 9.91 -0.10 3.20
CA GLY A 118 10.74 -0.72 2.18
C GLY A 118 10.86 0.17 0.95
N PHE A 119 11.36 -0.39 -0.14
CA PHE A 119 11.53 0.27 -1.43
C PHE A 119 10.91 -0.56 -2.54
N ASP A 120 10.37 0.11 -3.56
CA ASP A 120 9.83 -0.55 -4.74
C ASP A 120 10.54 -0.03 -6.01
N TYR A 121 11.35 -0.89 -6.63
CA TYR A 121 12.09 -0.50 -7.83
C TYR A 121 11.19 -0.52 -9.07
N LYS A 122 10.97 0.66 -9.66
CA LYS A 122 10.10 0.89 -10.82
C LYS A 122 10.83 0.90 -12.16
N GLY A 123 12.14 0.70 -12.16
CA GLY A 123 12.93 0.75 -13.40
C GLY A 123 13.39 2.18 -13.76
N LEU A 124 13.27 2.54 -15.03
CA LEU A 124 13.61 3.88 -15.48
C LEU A 124 12.49 4.87 -15.13
N TRP A 125 12.89 6.08 -14.75
CA TRP A 125 11.94 7.19 -14.64
C TRP A 125 11.25 7.43 -15.99
N SER A 126 9.94 7.71 -15.95
CA SER A 126 9.14 8.04 -17.12
C SER A 126 8.17 9.19 -16.80
N THR A 127 7.76 9.92 -17.83
CA THR A 127 6.79 11.02 -17.73
C THR A 127 5.37 10.49 -17.47
N ASP A 128 4.49 11.34 -16.92
CA ASP A 128 3.07 11.05 -16.67
C ASP A 128 2.83 9.73 -15.90
N THR A 129 3.78 9.36 -15.06
CA THR A 129 3.74 8.14 -14.27
C THR A 129 3.47 8.47 -12.81
N ARG A 130 2.50 7.80 -12.20
CA ARG A 130 2.25 7.90 -10.76
C ARG A 130 3.34 7.17 -9.99
N PHE A 131 4.12 7.92 -9.23
CA PHE A 131 5.09 7.38 -8.27
C PHE A 131 4.55 7.57 -6.85
N LYS A 132 4.77 6.55 -6.03
CA LYS A 132 4.38 6.51 -4.63
C LYS A 132 5.61 6.75 -3.75
N THR A 133 5.41 7.15 -2.52
CA THR A 133 6.51 7.31 -1.57
C THR A 133 7.32 6.01 -1.46
N ASN A 134 8.66 6.13 -1.45
CA ASN A 134 9.63 5.03 -1.47
C ASN A 134 9.68 4.20 -2.77
N ASP A 135 9.04 4.66 -3.86
CA ASP A 135 9.36 4.14 -5.17
C ASP A 135 10.79 4.56 -5.57
N VAL A 136 11.52 3.64 -6.16
CA VAL A 136 12.91 3.85 -6.58
C VAL A 136 12.99 3.78 -8.10
N VAL A 137 13.58 4.79 -8.71
CA VAL A 137 13.78 4.88 -10.16
C VAL A 137 15.24 5.13 -10.51
N ARG A 138 15.62 4.75 -11.72
CA ARG A 138 16.87 5.19 -12.33
C ARG A 138 16.59 6.33 -13.31
N PHE A 139 17.33 7.42 -13.19
CA PHE A 139 17.36 8.51 -14.17
C PHE A 139 18.82 8.86 -14.48
N GLY A 140 19.20 8.72 -15.77
CA GLY A 140 20.60 8.72 -16.16
C GLY A 140 21.37 7.62 -15.45
N ALA A 141 22.55 7.94 -14.97
CA ALA A 141 23.38 7.01 -14.21
C ALA A 141 22.93 6.83 -12.75
N ASN A 142 22.13 7.74 -12.21
CA ASN A 142 21.79 7.80 -10.80
C ASN A 142 20.46 7.09 -10.47
N THR A 143 20.35 6.66 -9.23
CA THR A 143 19.12 6.10 -8.67
C THR A 143 18.52 7.10 -7.69
N TYR A 144 17.21 7.28 -7.76
CA TYR A 144 16.45 8.23 -6.95
C TYR A 144 15.31 7.50 -6.24
N ILE A 145 14.96 8.00 -5.06
CA ILE A 145 13.81 7.55 -4.28
C ILE A 145 12.78 8.67 -4.20
N ALA A 146 11.51 8.35 -4.43
CA ALA A 146 10.42 9.28 -4.25
C ALA A 146 10.21 9.59 -2.75
N SER A 147 10.44 10.82 -2.37
CA SER A 147 10.21 11.32 -1.00
C SER A 147 8.73 11.64 -0.74
N THR A 148 7.97 11.86 -1.81
CA THR A 148 6.54 12.18 -1.76
C THR A 148 5.86 11.59 -3.00
N ALA A 149 4.65 11.07 -2.83
CA ALA A 149 3.85 10.57 -3.93
C ALA A 149 3.46 11.72 -4.88
N HIS A 150 3.65 11.51 -6.18
CA HIS A 150 3.38 12.50 -7.23
C HIS A 150 3.18 11.84 -8.59
N THR A 151 2.63 12.58 -9.53
CA THR A 151 2.67 12.20 -10.94
C THR A 151 3.80 12.99 -11.60
N SER A 152 4.72 12.27 -12.26
CA SER A 152 5.90 12.88 -12.87
C SER A 152 5.53 13.86 -14.00
N ALA A 153 6.30 14.93 -14.08
CA ALA A 153 6.16 15.97 -15.10
C ALA A 153 6.78 15.53 -16.45
N ALA A 154 6.80 16.45 -17.42
CA ALA A 154 7.39 16.20 -18.74
C ALA A 154 8.92 16.04 -18.71
N ALA A 155 9.60 16.51 -17.66
CA ALA A 155 11.05 16.40 -17.49
C ALA A 155 11.41 16.15 -16.02
N PHE A 156 12.39 15.28 -15.77
CA PHE A 156 12.89 14.98 -14.42
C PHE A 156 13.35 16.24 -13.66
N SER A 157 13.95 17.20 -14.37
CA SER A 157 14.44 18.45 -13.79
C SER A 157 13.35 19.30 -13.13
N THR A 158 12.09 19.14 -13.53
CA THR A 158 10.94 19.84 -12.94
C THR A 158 10.36 19.11 -11.74
N ASP A 159 10.73 17.85 -11.55
CA ASP A 159 10.26 16.97 -10.47
C ASP A 159 11.24 16.84 -9.31
N THR A 160 12.40 17.46 -9.38
CA THR A 160 13.51 17.22 -8.44
C THR A 160 13.13 17.41 -6.97
N ALA A 161 12.12 18.22 -6.66
CA ALA A 161 11.61 18.42 -5.30
C ALA A 161 10.97 17.16 -4.68
N TYR A 162 10.51 16.21 -5.51
CA TYR A 162 9.86 14.95 -5.09
C TYR A 162 10.85 13.81 -4.97
N TRP A 163 12.10 14.00 -5.38
CA TRP A 163 13.11 12.96 -5.45
C TRP A 163 14.28 13.24 -4.52
N THR A 164 14.73 12.21 -3.86
CA THR A 164 16.00 12.21 -3.14
C THR A 164 16.96 11.28 -3.87
N LYS A 165 18.17 11.76 -4.17
CA LYS A 165 19.18 10.90 -4.77
C LYS A 165 19.55 9.79 -3.77
N PHE A 166 19.42 8.53 -4.20
CA PHE A 166 19.61 7.36 -3.38
C PHE A 166 21.00 6.74 -3.59
N VAL A 167 21.42 6.61 -4.85
CA VAL A 167 22.74 6.08 -5.22
C VAL A 167 23.31 6.87 -6.37
N ASP A 168 24.58 7.28 -6.26
CA ASP A 168 25.36 7.78 -7.39
C ASP A 168 25.81 6.60 -8.24
N GLY A 169 25.62 6.71 -9.54
CA GLY A 169 26.03 5.71 -10.50
C GLY A 169 26.78 6.30 -11.68
N PHE A 170 27.23 5.43 -12.56
CA PHE A 170 27.88 5.79 -13.82
C PHE A 170 27.23 5.00 -14.94
N GLN A 171 27.07 5.64 -16.11
CA GLN A 171 26.60 4.99 -17.32
C GLN A 171 27.57 5.25 -18.46
N TYR A 172 28.05 4.20 -19.11
CA TYR A 172 28.92 4.35 -20.27
C TYR A 172 28.09 4.47 -21.54
N GLU A 173 28.19 5.64 -22.22
CA GLU A 173 27.44 6.03 -23.42
C GLU A 173 28.27 5.96 -24.71
N ASP A 174 29.41 5.24 -24.66
CA ASP A 174 30.31 5.04 -25.79
C ASP A 174 30.99 6.33 -26.28
N ILE A 175 30.95 6.64 -27.58
CA ILE A 175 31.62 7.80 -28.17
C ILE A 175 30.78 9.05 -28.04
N TRP A 176 31.40 10.15 -27.58
CA TRP A 176 30.71 11.42 -27.44
C TRP A 176 30.08 11.89 -28.77
N SER A 177 28.85 12.37 -28.73
CA SER A 177 28.12 12.96 -29.85
C SER A 177 27.47 14.28 -29.45
N HIS A 178 27.53 15.29 -30.28
CA HIS A 178 26.88 16.58 -30.05
C HIS A 178 25.35 16.53 -30.22
N GLU A 179 24.82 15.46 -30.78
CA GLU A 179 23.38 15.26 -30.99
C GLU A 179 22.71 14.53 -29.82
N TYR A 180 23.49 14.06 -28.85
CA TYR A 180 23.01 13.31 -27.71
C TYR A 180 22.90 14.21 -26.46
N SER A 181 21.81 14.05 -25.69
CA SER A 181 21.60 14.75 -24.42
C SER A 181 22.09 13.88 -23.26
N TYR A 182 23.23 14.25 -22.70
CA TYR A 182 23.84 13.49 -21.61
C TYR A 182 23.23 13.86 -20.26
N GLN A 183 23.24 12.89 -19.36
CA GLN A 183 22.80 13.01 -17.97
C GLN A 183 24.00 13.01 -17.02
N ILE A 184 23.81 13.56 -15.83
CA ILE A 184 24.86 13.51 -14.78
C ILE A 184 25.26 12.05 -14.52
N GLY A 185 26.56 11.78 -14.55
CA GLY A 185 27.12 10.45 -14.36
C GLY A 185 27.34 9.66 -15.66
N ASP A 186 26.89 10.17 -16.83
CA ASP A 186 27.23 9.56 -18.11
C ASP A 186 28.73 9.69 -18.41
N ILE A 187 29.32 8.60 -18.86
CA ILE A 187 30.74 8.53 -19.25
C ILE A 187 30.82 8.34 -20.76
N VAL A 188 31.56 9.21 -21.42
CA VAL A 188 31.78 9.16 -22.85
C VAL A 188 33.26 9.08 -23.19
N LYS A 189 33.56 8.53 -24.34
CA LYS A 189 34.90 8.53 -24.91
C LYS A 189 35.05 9.61 -25.98
N TYR A 190 36.04 10.46 -25.87
CA TYR A 190 36.35 11.49 -26.86
C TYR A 190 37.84 11.68 -26.98
N GLY A 191 38.39 11.58 -28.20
CA GLY A 191 39.79 11.78 -28.49
C GLY A 191 40.75 10.85 -27.72
N GLY A 192 40.31 9.63 -27.37
CA GLY A 192 41.12 8.67 -26.62
C GLY A 192 40.97 8.76 -25.09
N ASN A 193 40.37 9.83 -24.58
CA ASN A 193 40.06 10.04 -23.15
C ASN A 193 38.61 9.70 -22.82
N GLN A 194 38.35 9.43 -21.53
CA GLN A 194 37.01 9.30 -20.99
C GLN A 194 36.65 10.52 -20.18
N TYR A 195 35.41 10.96 -20.34
CA TYR A 195 34.84 12.13 -19.64
C TYR A 195 33.54 11.75 -18.98
N ILE A 196 33.29 12.32 -17.80
CA ILE A 196 32.04 12.15 -17.07
C ILE A 196 31.25 13.46 -17.11
N ALA A 197 29.94 13.38 -17.36
CA ALA A 197 29.02 14.51 -17.27
C ALA A 197 28.78 14.88 -15.79
N LEU A 198 28.99 16.13 -15.44
CA LEU A 198 28.84 16.66 -14.08
C LEU A 198 27.63 17.58 -13.92
N ALA A 199 27.02 18.02 -15.01
CA ALA A 199 25.87 18.92 -15.05
C ALA A 199 25.03 18.61 -16.30
#